data_9b2365f918e739e72cf62db938cdf3c5
#
_entry.id   9b2365f918e739e72cf62db938cdf3c5
#
_cell.length_a   1.000
_cell.length_b   1.000
_cell.length_c   1.000
_cell.angle_alpha   90.00
_cell.angle_beta   90.00
_cell.angle_gamma   90.00
#
_symmetry.space_group_name_H-M   'P 1'
#
loop_
_entity.id
_entity.type
_entity.pdbx_description
1 polymer ?
#
loop_
_entity_poly.entity_id
_entity_poly.type
_entity_poly.pdbx_seq_one_letter_code
_entity_poly.pdbx_strand_id
1 'polypeptide(L)'
;TLNEIYFPAFKAAVQEAKVGSVMSSYNLLNGTWTTHHPWLLRTVLRDQWGFDGILMSDWGSTHYCLPAAQGGLDLEMAGGEKMNPDSLRYFINRGDLDMNVIDEKVQHILQTMIKFGFMDNEQLDSSIPEDNPASVKTALDVAREGMVLLKNEENLLPLKADKIKKVAVVGQNALRYLTGGGSGRVTPIHYVSFYEGIKAVGAQKGVEVKYIDEYDHLDDDVYVASGSDEHGFNGEYFNNTDLSGAPIATKVDANINFNFQNGTGVEGIGTSNYSVRWTAELRPMEDGEYVFHLGGDDGFRLYIDDKKVIDDWNPGQERYKTYEMRLSAGKTYAVKIEYYQGTGAAIIDFYWTKVGADDYFQASLNDVDVVIACFGHDSGSEAEGGDRTFALPSKQKELITKVISKTTTPIVGVVTAGGNVEMQSWIRHLDGLLWAWYPGQEGGTALGEILFGDINPSGKLPVTFEKRWADNPTYNSYYDSDNDKHVEFTEGIFMGYRGYDKSGKTVQYPFGYGLSYTTFNLSQMTVEPA
;
A
#
# COMPACT_ATOMS: atom_id res chain seq x y z
N THR A 1 27.85 -13.37 2.25
CA THR A 1 26.47 -12.89 2.16
C THR A 1 26.04 -12.75 0.69
N LEU A 2 26.72 -11.96 -0.15
CA LEU A 2 26.32 -11.71 -1.55
C LEU A 2 26.07 -13.00 -2.35
N ASN A 3 27.02 -13.93 -2.37
CA ASN A 3 26.93 -15.16 -3.18
C ASN A 3 25.85 -16.15 -2.73
N GLU A 4 25.40 -16.08 -1.47
CA GLU A 4 24.46 -17.05 -0.92
C GLU A 4 23.06 -16.46 -0.70
N ILE A 5 22.93 -15.13 -0.61
CA ILE A 5 21.67 -14.46 -0.31
C ILE A 5 21.18 -13.59 -1.48
N TYR A 6 22.03 -12.66 -1.96
CA TYR A 6 21.59 -11.68 -2.93
C TYR A 6 21.76 -12.15 -4.38
N PHE A 7 22.90 -12.72 -4.73
CA PHE A 7 23.20 -13.09 -6.11
C PHE A 7 22.39 -14.26 -6.70
N PRO A 8 21.93 -15.27 -5.94
CA PRO A 8 21.29 -16.44 -6.55
C PRO A 8 20.10 -16.11 -7.43
N ALA A 9 19.20 -15.19 -7.00
CA ALA A 9 18.04 -14.81 -7.77
C ALA A 9 18.41 -14.05 -9.05
N PHE A 10 19.35 -13.09 -8.96
CA PHE A 10 19.85 -12.34 -10.11
C PHE A 10 20.60 -13.25 -11.09
N LYS A 11 21.40 -14.17 -10.58
CA LYS A 11 22.12 -15.14 -11.40
C LYS A 11 21.16 -16.04 -12.19
N ALA A 12 20.11 -16.55 -11.53
CA ALA A 12 19.08 -17.34 -12.17
C ALA A 12 18.32 -16.52 -13.23
N ALA A 13 17.97 -15.27 -12.94
CA ALA A 13 17.33 -14.37 -13.91
C ALA A 13 18.18 -14.18 -15.17
N VAL A 14 19.50 -14.00 -15.00
CA VAL A 14 20.43 -13.88 -16.13
C VAL A 14 20.65 -15.21 -16.85
N GLN A 15 21.00 -16.27 -16.11
CA GLN A 15 21.47 -17.53 -16.72
C GLN A 15 20.35 -18.47 -17.16
N GLU A 16 19.21 -18.48 -16.46
CA GLU A 16 18.09 -19.36 -16.72
C GLU A 16 16.96 -18.64 -17.47
N ALA A 17 16.48 -17.51 -16.94
CA ALA A 17 15.40 -16.74 -17.55
C ALA A 17 15.85 -15.88 -18.75
N LYS A 18 17.17 -15.64 -18.95
CA LYS A 18 17.71 -14.87 -20.07
C LYS A 18 17.14 -13.46 -20.18
N VAL A 19 17.07 -12.75 -19.05
CA VAL A 19 16.54 -11.38 -19.03
C VAL A 19 17.26 -10.45 -20.01
N GLY A 20 16.51 -9.53 -20.63
CA GLY A 20 17.05 -8.58 -21.61
C GLY A 20 17.69 -7.35 -20.96
N SER A 21 17.34 -7.02 -19.74
CA SER A 21 17.92 -5.89 -19.02
C SER A 21 18.05 -6.16 -17.53
N VAL A 22 19.01 -5.48 -16.89
CA VAL A 22 19.24 -5.47 -15.45
C VAL A 22 19.37 -4.02 -15.00
N MET A 23 18.73 -3.67 -13.88
CA MET A 23 18.84 -2.35 -13.26
C MET A 23 19.81 -2.39 -12.08
N SER A 24 20.69 -1.40 -11.98
CA SER A 24 21.51 -1.17 -10.79
C SER A 24 20.70 -0.42 -9.72
N SER A 25 21.27 -0.25 -8.53
CA SER A 25 20.57 0.30 -7.36
C SER A 25 21.15 1.64 -6.91
N TYR A 26 20.47 2.29 -5.94
CA TYR A 26 20.87 3.59 -5.39
C TYR A 26 22.07 3.54 -4.44
N ASN A 27 22.28 2.40 -3.77
CA ASN A 27 23.19 2.31 -2.64
C ASN A 27 24.67 2.13 -3.04
N LEU A 28 25.53 2.35 -2.07
CA LEU A 28 26.92 1.92 -2.12
C LEU A 28 27.03 0.41 -1.79
N LEU A 29 27.91 -0.29 -2.47
CA LEU A 29 28.34 -1.62 -2.13
C LEU A 29 29.85 -1.59 -1.81
N ASN A 30 30.23 -1.86 -0.57
CA ASN A 30 31.62 -1.79 -0.13
C ASN A 30 32.32 -0.46 -0.51
N GLY A 31 31.61 0.66 -0.32
CA GLY A 31 32.13 2.01 -0.59
C GLY A 31 32.09 2.47 -2.04
N THR A 32 31.54 1.68 -2.97
CA THR A 32 31.40 2.04 -4.39
C THR A 32 29.93 2.02 -4.79
N TRP A 33 29.47 3.10 -5.46
CA TRP A 33 28.10 3.16 -5.98
C TRP A 33 27.86 2.03 -6.97
N THR A 34 26.74 1.32 -6.84
CA THR A 34 26.40 0.18 -7.70
C THR A 34 26.35 0.53 -9.18
N THR A 35 25.97 1.78 -9.53
CA THR A 35 25.93 2.28 -10.90
C THR A 35 27.30 2.39 -11.60
N HIS A 36 28.39 2.33 -10.83
CA HIS A 36 29.74 2.36 -11.39
C HIS A 36 30.73 1.37 -10.73
N HIS A 37 30.22 0.27 -10.20
CA HIS A 37 30.98 -0.74 -9.48
C HIS A 37 31.59 -1.78 -10.45
N PRO A 38 32.88 -1.68 -10.89
CA PRO A 38 33.41 -2.50 -11.98
C PRO A 38 33.37 -4.01 -11.67
N TRP A 39 33.67 -4.39 -10.43
CA TRP A 39 33.60 -5.80 -10.03
C TRP A 39 32.17 -6.35 -10.14
N LEU A 40 31.18 -5.61 -9.66
CA LEU A 40 29.77 -6.05 -9.71
C LEU A 40 29.25 -6.12 -11.16
N LEU A 41 29.47 -5.04 -11.92
CA LEU A 41 28.82 -4.84 -13.23
C LEU A 41 29.57 -5.55 -14.36
N ARG A 42 30.92 -5.57 -14.34
CA ARG A 42 31.72 -6.23 -15.36
C ARG A 42 32.07 -7.65 -14.94
N THR A 43 32.84 -7.84 -13.84
CA THR A 43 33.35 -9.16 -13.48
C THR A 43 32.23 -10.13 -13.12
N VAL A 44 31.28 -9.75 -12.24
CA VAL A 44 30.22 -10.67 -11.79
C VAL A 44 29.13 -10.79 -12.85
N LEU A 45 28.50 -9.67 -13.23
CA LEU A 45 27.33 -9.70 -14.10
C LEU A 45 27.67 -10.16 -15.52
N ARG A 46 28.69 -9.54 -16.14
CA ARG A 46 29.04 -9.84 -17.53
C ARG A 46 29.97 -11.05 -17.68
N ASP A 47 31.13 -11.04 -17.03
CA ASP A 47 32.13 -12.08 -17.28
C ASP A 47 31.73 -13.43 -16.66
N GLN A 48 31.28 -13.45 -15.39
CA GLN A 48 30.94 -14.70 -14.69
C GLN A 48 29.56 -15.23 -15.03
N TRP A 49 28.56 -14.35 -15.18
CA TRP A 49 27.17 -14.77 -15.46
C TRP A 49 26.83 -14.75 -16.95
N GLY A 50 27.63 -14.07 -17.77
CA GLY A 50 27.44 -14.00 -19.22
C GLY A 50 26.26 -13.11 -19.64
N PHE A 51 25.99 -12.06 -18.88
CA PHE A 51 24.93 -11.11 -19.24
C PHE A 51 25.30 -10.30 -20.47
N ASP A 52 24.48 -10.37 -21.50
CA ASP A 52 24.69 -9.71 -22.81
C ASP A 52 23.68 -8.57 -23.10
N GLY A 53 22.76 -8.31 -22.14
CA GLY A 53 21.69 -7.33 -22.29
C GLY A 53 22.07 -5.92 -21.84
N ILE A 54 21.05 -5.05 -21.70
CA ILE A 54 21.19 -3.66 -21.27
C ILE A 54 21.31 -3.59 -19.74
N LEU A 55 22.37 -2.94 -19.27
CA LEU A 55 22.52 -2.54 -17.88
C LEU A 55 22.11 -1.07 -17.73
N MET A 56 21.03 -0.82 -16.99
CA MET A 56 20.54 0.54 -16.76
C MET A 56 20.71 0.95 -15.30
N SER A 57 20.72 2.25 -15.06
CA SER A 57 20.62 2.81 -13.71
C SER A 57 19.17 2.81 -13.23
N ASP A 58 18.96 2.90 -11.93
CA ASP A 58 17.69 3.41 -11.38
C ASP A 58 17.60 4.92 -11.59
N TRP A 59 16.40 5.53 -11.41
CA TRP A 59 16.14 6.95 -11.66
C TRP A 59 17.00 7.84 -10.77
N GLY A 60 17.92 8.62 -11.39
CA GLY A 60 18.80 9.54 -10.67
C GLY A 60 19.89 8.87 -9.83
N SER A 61 20.09 7.55 -9.91
CA SER A 61 21.11 6.84 -9.13
C SER A 61 22.54 6.97 -9.66
N THR A 62 22.74 7.60 -10.83
CA THR A 62 24.07 7.86 -11.40
C THR A 62 24.68 9.11 -10.81
N HIS A 63 25.81 8.99 -10.13
CA HIS A 63 26.49 10.11 -9.46
C HIS A 63 27.59 10.77 -10.30
N TYR A 64 28.29 10.00 -11.13
CA TYR A 64 29.47 10.46 -11.88
C TYR A 64 29.49 9.88 -13.29
N CYS A 65 29.75 10.72 -14.31
CA CYS A 65 29.80 10.33 -15.72
C CYS A 65 30.90 9.29 -16.00
N LEU A 66 32.17 9.67 -15.80
CA LEU A 66 33.33 8.84 -16.19
C LEU A 66 33.34 7.47 -15.46
N PRO A 67 33.17 7.40 -14.11
CA PRO A 67 33.11 6.12 -13.43
C PRO A 67 31.94 5.24 -13.88
N ALA A 68 30.76 5.78 -14.15
CA ALA A 68 29.62 5.02 -14.64
C ALA A 68 29.87 4.47 -16.05
N ALA A 69 30.39 5.29 -16.95
CA ALA A 69 30.77 4.87 -18.29
C ALA A 69 31.79 3.73 -18.27
N GLN A 70 32.89 3.88 -17.54
CA GLN A 70 33.95 2.87 -17.41
C GLN A 70 33.51 1.64 -16.60
N GLY A 71 32.64 1.84 -15.60
CA GLY A 71 32.14 0.79 -14.70
C GLY A 71 31.22 -0.23 -15.37
N GLY A 72 30.69 0.08 -16.57
CA GLY A 72 29.88 -0.86 -17.36
C GLY A 72 28.40 -0.51 -17.45
N LEU A 73 27.95 0.64 -16.91
CA LEU A 73 26.59 1.13 -17.09
C LEU A 73 26.33 1.50 -18.56
N ASP A 74 25.31 0.92 -19.20
CA ASP A 74 24.99 1.21 -20.60
C ASP A 74 24.04 2.40 -20.74
N LEU A 75 23.05 2.50 -19.88
CA LEU A 75 21.97 3.47 -19.97
C LEU A 75 21.71 4.14 -18.62
N GLU A 76 21.79 5.46 -18.59
CA GLU A 76 21.38 6.26 -17.43
C GLU A 76 19.91 6.65 -17.53
N MET A 77 19.15 6.37 -16.45
CA MET A 77 17.75 6.73 -16.30
C MET A 77 17.60 7.88 -15.27
N ALA A 78 16.71 8.85 -15.43
CA ALA A 78 15.91 9.16 -16.60
C ALA A 78 16.52 10.40 -17.28
N GLY A 79 16.98 10.26 -18.50
CA GLY A 79 17.37 11.42 -19.32
C GLY A 79 18.86 11.78 -19.40
N GLY A 80 19.77 11.00 -18.81
CA GLY A 80 21.21 11.19 -18.98
C GLY A 80 21.75 12.49 -18.39
N GLU A 81 21.51 12.76 -17.13
CA GLU A 81 22.03 13.95 -16.44
C GLU A 81 23.55 13.95 -16.34
N LYS A 82 24.15 12.81 -16.09
CA LYS A 82 25.60 12.64 -15.92
C LYS A 82 26.26 12.13 -17.20
N MET A 83 25.74 11.04 -17.79
CA MET A 83 26.24 10.45 -19.03
C MET A 83 25.64 11.12 -20.27
N ASN A 84 25.51 12.45 -20.26
CA ASN A 84 25.07 13.22 -21.43
C ASN A 84 26.15 13.32 -22.50
N PRO A 85 25.79 13.67 -23.76
CA PRO A 85 26.72 13.75 -24.86
C PRO A 85 27.90 14.70 -24.63
N ASP A 86 27.70 15.81 -23.94
CA ASP A 86 28.75 16.80 -23.70
C ASP A 86 29.76 16.32 -22.66
N SER A 87 29.29 15.72 -21.58
CA SER A 87 30.14 15.09 -20.57
C SER A 87 30.97 13.94 -21.14
N LEU A 88 30.35 13.07 -21.94
CA LEU A 88 31.06 11.96 -22.59
C LEU A 88 32.11 12.45 -23.58
N ARG A 89 31.77 13.40 -24.45
CA ARG A 89 32.72 14.03 -25.39
C ARG A 89 33.90 14.72 -24.69
N TYR A 90 33.61 15.38 -23.53
CA TYR A 90 34.67 16.01 -22.74
C TYR A 90 35.73 14.98 -22.30
N PHE A 91 35.32 13.83 -21.76
CA PHE A 91 36.25 12.79 -21.30
C PHE A 91 36.94 12.07 -22.46
N ILE A 92 36.26 11.85 -23.60
CA ILE A 92 36.85 11.27 -24.81
C ILE A 92 37.95 12.19 -25.37
N ASN A 93 37.67 13.49 -25.52
CA ASN A 93 38.62 14.46 -26.06
C ASN A 93 39.86 14.62 -25.18
N ARG A 94 39.76 14.35 -23.90
CA ARG A 94 40.90 14.34 -22.96
C ARG A 94 41.70 13.03 -22.96
N GLY A 95 41.15 11.99 -23.57
CA GLY A 95 41.75 10.65 -23.52
C GLY A 95 41.48 9.90 -22.22
N ASP A 96 40.58 10.41 -21.37
CA ASP A 96 40.19 9.76 -20.11
C ASP A 96 39.16 8.63 -20.33
N LEU A 97 38.41 8.66 -21.43
CA LEU A 97 37.44 7.66 -21.85
C LEU A 97 37.73 7.17 -23.27
N ASP A 98 37.91 5.86 -23.44
CA ASP A 98 38.09 5.25 -24.77
C ASP A 98 36.74 5.16 -25.50
N MET A 99 36.75 5.46 -26.80
CA MET A 99 35.55 5.38 -27.66
C MET A 99 34.96 3.95 -27.68
N ASN A 100 35.79 2.92 -27.59
CA ASN A 100 35.35 1.53 -27.52
C ASN A 100 34.38 1.26 -26.35
N VAL A 101 34.48 2.03 -25.25
CA VAL A 101 33.55 1.93 -24.10
C VAL A 101 32.16 2.41 -24.50
N ILE A 102 32.07 3.40 -25.38
CA ILE A 102 30.78 3.89 -25.91
C ILE A 102 30.21 2.88 -26.91
N ASP A 103 31.06 2.37 -27.80
CA ASP A 103 30.69 1.36 -28.81
C ASP A 103 30.11 0.09 -28.11
N GLU A 104 30.73 -0.36 -27.01
CA GLU A 104 30.23 -1.46 -26.19
C GLU A 104 28.80 -1.22 -25.70
N LYS A 105 28.51 -0.02 -25.17
CA LYS A 105 27.16 0.33 -24.70
C LYS A 105 26.13 0.34 -25.80
N VAL A 106 26.47 0.95 -26.91
CA VAL A 106 25.63 0.97 -28.11
C VAL A 106 25.39 -0.44 -28.62
N GLN A 107 26.41 -1.29 -28.58
CA GLN A 107 26.30 -2.70 -28.97
C GLN A 107 25.31 -3.44 -28.07
N HIS A 108 25.37 -3.31 -26.73
CA HIS A 108 24.44 -3.95 -25.82
C HIS A 108 22.99 -3.51 -26.06
N ILE A 109 22.77 -2.22 -26.30
CA ILE A 109 21.44 -1.67 -26.59
C ILE A 109 20.92 -2.24 -27.94
N LEU A 110 21.68 -2.10 -29.01
CA LEU A 110 21.26 -2.57 -30.34
C LEU A 110 21.08 -4.08 -30.40
N GLN A 111 21.97 -4.84 -29.78
CA GLN A 111 21.90 -6.29 -29.71
C GLN A 111 20.63 -6.73 -28.98
N THR A 112 20.28 -6.08 -27.88
CA THR A 112 19.05 -6.35 -27.14
C THR A 112 17.82 -6.01 -27.97
N MET A 113 17.79 -4.87 -28.64
CA MET A 113 16.69 -4.49 -29.53
C MET A 113 16.49 -5.50 -30.67
N ILE A 114 17.58 -5.97 -31.29
CA ILE A 114 17.52 -6.99 -32.34
C ILE A 114 17.05 -8.33 -31.77
N LYS A 115 17.60 -8.76 -30.63
CA LYS A 115 17.27 -10.03 -29.98
C LYS A 115 15.78 -10.15 -29.64
N PHE A 116 15.15 -9.04 -29.24
CA PHE A 116 13.72 -8.98 -28.91
C PHE A 116 12.84 -8.56 -30.10
N GLY A 117 13.42 -8.40 -31.30
CA GLY A 117 12.66 -8.10 -32.50
C GLY A 117 12.13 -6.68 -32.58
N PHE A 118 12.69 -5.73 -31.80
CA PHE A 118 12.23 -4.35 -31.78
C PHE A 118 12.49 -3.57 -33.08
N MET A 119 13.37 -4.09 -33.91
CA MET A 119 13.65 -3.52 -35.25
C MET A 119 12.70 -4.07 -36.32
N ASP A 120 12.09 -5.23 -36.10
CA ASP A 120 11.35 -5.99 -37.11
C ASP A 120 9.83 -6.02 -36.84
N ASN A 121 9.42 -5.71 -35.61
CA ASN A 121 8.02 -5.76 -35.18
C ASN A 121 7.58 -4.42 -34.61
N GLU A 122 6.30 -4.11 -34.80
CA GLU A 122 5.69 -3.01 -34.09
C GLU A 122 5.63 -3.31 -32.57
N GLN A 123 5.93 -2.29 -31.74
CA GLN A 123 6.02 -2.45 -30.31
C GLN A 123 4.66 -2.37 -29.61
N LEU A 124 3.67 -1.77 -30.27
CA LEU A 124 2.32 -1.61 -29.77
C LEU A 124 1.36 -2.48 -30.59
N ASP A 125 0.75 -3.45 -29.94
CA ASP A 125 -0.37 -4.21 -30.52
C ASP A 125 -1.69 -3.57 -30.11
N SER A 126 -2.23 -2.70 -30.95
CA SER A 126 -3.50 -2.01 -30.73
C SER A 126 -4.73 -2.93 -30.80
N SER A 127 -4.57 -4.21 -31.18
CA SER A 127 -5.67 -5.20 -31.16
C SER A 127 -5.94 -5.76 -29.77
N ILE A 128 -4.98 -5.59 -28.83
CA ILE A 128 -5.15 -6.00 -27.43
C ILE A 128 -5.97 -4.93 -26.72
N PRO A 129 -7.19 -5.22 -26.23
CA PRO A 129 -7.99 -4.24 -25.49
C PRO A 129 -7.32 -3.91 -24.15
N GLU A 130 -7.50 -2.68 -23.67
CA GLU A 130 -6.99 -2.25 -22.36
C GLU A 130 -7.49 -3.15 -21.23
N ASP A 131 -8.79 -3.48 -21.25
CA ASP A 131 -9.40 -4.42 -20.29
C ASP A 131 -9.45 -5.83 -20.90
N ASN A 132 -8.28 -6.41 -21.13
CA ASN A 132 -8.15 -7.71 -21.75
C ASN A 132 -8.69 -8.83 -20.81
N PRO A 133 -9.73 -9.60 -21.19
CA PRO A 133 -10.30 -10.65 -20.36
C PRO A 133 -9.29 -11.72 -19.89
N ALA A 134 -8.26 -12.01 -20.70
CA ALA A 134 -7.21 -12.95 -20.33
C ALA A 134 -6.34 -12.38 -19.18
N SER A 135 -6.03 -11.10 -19.22
CA SER A 135 -5.29 -10.41 -18.15
C SER A 135 -6.11 -10.30 -16.87
N VAL A 136 -7.41 -9.97 -16.99
CA VAL A 136 -8.36 -9.95 -15.86
C VAL A 136 -8.41 -11.33 -15.18
N LYS A 137 -8.55 -12.40 -15.99
CA LYS A 137 -8.51 -13.77 -15.47
C LYS A 137 -7.20 -14.10 -14.76
N THR A 138 -6.07 -13.69 -15.32
CA THR A 138 -4.76 -13.89 -14.69
C THR A 138 -4.66 -13.14 -13.37
N ALA A 139 -5.13 -11.89 -13.29
CA ALA A 139 -5.18 -11.11 -12.06
C ALA A 139 -6.02 -11.80 -10.98
N LEU A 140 -7.18 -12.35 -11.37
CA LEU A 140 -8.04 -13.13 -10.47
C LEU A 140 -7.34 -14.41 -9.97
N ASP A 141 -6.71 -15.17 -10.85
CA ASP A 141 -6.02 -16.41 -10.46
C ASP A 141 -4.84 -16.12 -9.53
N VAL A 142 -4.07 -15.04 -9.78
CA VAL A 142 -2.99 -14.58 -8.87
C VAL A 142 -3.54 -14.18 -7.50
N ALA A 143 -4.68 -13.47 -7.45
CA ALA A 143 -5.32 -13.09 -6.19
C ALA A 143 -5.78 -14.32 -5.39
N ARG A 144 -6.40 -15.31 -6.05
CA ARG A 144 -6.84 -16.58 -5.45
C ARG A 144 -5.69 -17.39 -4.85
N GLU A 145 -4.57 -17.47 -5.57
CA GLU A 145 -3.41 -18.25 -5.16
C GLU A 145 -2.49 -17.51 -4.17
N GLY A 146 -2.55 -16.17 -4.17
CA GLY A 146 -1.68 -15.32 -3.35
C GLY A 146 -2.17 -15.13 -1.91
N MET A 147 -3.48 -15.16 -1.66
CA MET A 147 -4.02 -14.95 -0.31
C MET A 147 -3.65 -16.11 0.61
N VAL A 148 -3.23 -15.77 1.85
CA VAL A 148 -2.75 -16.74 2.83
C VAL A 148 -3.70 -16.85 4.00
N LEU A 149 -4.21 -18.06 4.26
CA LEU A 149 -4.98 -18.35 5.47
C LEU A 149 -4.03 -18.59 6.63
N LEU A 150 -4.00 -17.65 7.59
CA LEU A 150 -3.10 -17.67 8.74
C LEU A 150 -3.74 -18.26 10.01
N LYS A 151 -5.06 -18.12 10.16
CA LYS A 151 -5.79 -18.62 11.32
C LYS A 151 -7.18 -19.11 10.89
N ASN A 152 -7.66 -20.24 11.49
CA ASN A 152 -8.99 -20.79 11.25
C ASN A 152 -9.42 -21.65 12.46
N GLU A 153 -9.90 -20.97 13.51
CA GLU A 153 -10.35 -21.62 14.74
C GLU A 153 -11.64 -22.40 14.47
N GLU A 154 -11.74 -23.57 15.05
CA GLU A 154 -12.91 -24.47 14.95
C GLU A 154 -13.40 -24.73 13.51
N ASN A 155 -12.55 -24.50 12.50
CA ASN A 155 -12.90 -24.57 11.08
C ASN A 155 -14.09 -23.65 10.72
N LEU A 156 -14.07 -22.42 11.23
CA LEU A 156 -15.04 -21.37 10.90
C LEU A 156 -15.09 -21.12 9.39
N LEU A 157 -13.93 -21.08 8.75
CA LEU A 157 -13.80 -20.99 7.30
C LEU A 157 -13.64 -22.39 6.67
N PRO A 158 -14.25 -22.66 5.51
CA PRO A 158 -15.10 -21.74 4.74
C PRO A 158 -16.46 -21.52 5.42
N LEU A 159 -17.04 -20.34 5.19
CA LEU A 159 -18.37 -19.98 5.66
C LEU A 159 -19.42 -20.90 5.00
N LYS A 160 -20.09 -21.70 5.81
CA LYS A 160 -21.07 -22.66 5.31
C LYS A 160 -22.47 -22.04 5.30
N ALA A 161 -23.06 -21.87 4.12
CA ALA A 161 -24.35 -21.24 3.94
C ALA A 161 -25.53 -21.95 4.62
N ASP A 162 -25.38 -23.20 5.03
CA ASP A 162 -26.36 -23.92 5.87
C ASP A 162 -26.34 -23.42 7.33
N LYS A 163 -25.22 -22.89 7.80
CA LYS A 163 -25.04 -22.39 9.17
C LYS A 163 -24.99 -20.86 9.25
N ILE A 164 -24.37 -20.20 8.30
CA ILE A 164 -24.18 -18.75 8.24
C ILE A 164 -25.26 -18.15 7.34
N LYS A 165 -26.05 -17.21 7.86
CA LYS A 165 -27.12 -16.52 7.12
C LYS A 165 -26.88 -15.03 6.96
N LYS A 166 -26.20 -14.42 7.94
CA LYS A 166 -25.90 -12.99 7.96
C LYS A 166 -24.42 -12.76 8.22
N VAL A 167 -23.80 -11.93 7.41
CA VAL A 167 -22.39 -11.53 7.52
C VAL A 167 -22.32 -10.00 7.57
N ALA A 168 -21.64 -9.47 8.57
CA ALA A 168 -21.23 -8.07 8.60
C ALA A 168 -19.84 -7.92 7.99
N VAL A 169 -19.64 -6.91 7.16
CA VAL A 169 -18.32 -6.47 6.68
C VAL A 169 -18.07 -5.09 7.28
N VAL A 170 -16.93 -4.89 7.92
CA VAL A 170 -16.54 -3.62 8.53
C VAL A 170 -15.15 -3.19 8.04
N GLY A 171 -14.91 -1.88 8.12
CA GLY A 171 -13.63 -1.25 7.77
C GLY A 171 -13.59 -0.70 6.36
N GLN A 172 -13.09 0.54 6.24
CA GLN A 172 -12.98 1.27 4.97
C GLN A 172 -12.16 0.53 3.90
N ASN A 173 -11.22 -0.32 4.32
CA ASN A 173 -10.45 -1.17 3.40
C ASN A 173 -11.33 -2.19 2.65
N ALA A 174 -12.57 -2.43 3.09
CA ALA A 174 -13.51 -3.28 2.37
C ALA A 174 -14.11 -2.62 1.13
N LEU A 175 -14.13 -1.28 1.05
CA LEU A 175 -14.90 -0.53 0.04
C LEU A 175 -14.07 -0.03 -1.13
N ARG A 176 -12.74 0.00 -1.02
CA ARG A 176 -11.87 0.68 -1.98
C ARG A 176 -10.82 -0.26 -2.60
N TYR A 177 -10.25 0.19 -3.71
CA TYR A 177 -9.07 -0.44 -4.28
C TYR A 177 -7.85 -0.20 -3.39
N LEU A 178 -7.17 -1.27 -3.02
CA LEU A 178 -6.01 -1.24 -2.13
C LEU A 178 -4.75 -1.59 -2.88
N THR A 179 -3.74 -0.74 -2.74
CA THR A 179 -2.41 -0.89 -3.34
C THR A 179 -1.37 -0.26 -2.42
N GLY A 180 -0.11 -0.70 -2.51
CA GLY A 180 1.01 0.06 -2.00
C GLY A 180 1.25 1.33 -2.81
N GLY A 181 1.99 2.28 -2.24
CA GLY A 181 2.40 3.51 -2.90
C GLY A 181 3.72 3.38 -3.67
N GLY A 182 4.14 4.47 -4.31
CA GLY A 182 5.37 4.51 -5.10
C GLY A 182 5.22 3.87 -6.48
N SER A 183 6.33 3.40 -7.05
CA SER A 183 6.39 2.84 -8.41
C SER A 183 5.64 1.52 -8.58
N GLY A 184 5.31 0.84 -7.49
CA GLY A 184 4.47 -0.37 -7.49
C GLY A 184 2.97 -0.09 -7.62
N ARG A 185 2.54 1.18 -7.57
CA ARG A 185 1.13 1.56 -7.67
C ARG A 185 0.61 1.37 -9.08
N VAL A 186 -0.51 0.64 -9.20
CA VAL A 186 -1.26 0.47 -10.45
C VAL A 186 -2.64 1.11 -10.30
N THR A 187 -3.06 1.87 -11.31
CA THR A 187 -4.44 2.35 -11.40
C THR A 187 -5.24 1.35 -12.25
N PRO A 188 -6.18 0.62 -11.68
CA PRO A 188 -6.96 -0.36 -12.41
C PRO A 188 -7.97 0.31 -13.32
N ILE A 189 -8.34 -0.33 -14.43
CA ILE A 189 -9.43 0.12 -15.31
C ILE A 189 -10.77 -0.11 -14.62
N HIS A 190 -10.91 -1.25 -13.95
CA HIS A 190 -11.99 -1.56 -13.02
C HIS A 190 -11.44 -2.33 -11.81
N TYR A 191 -12.20 -2.39 -10.74
CA TYR A 191 -11.87 -3.26 -9.62
C TYR A 191 -13.14 -3.75 -8.92
N VAL A 192 -13.02 -4.88 -8.23
CA VAL A 192 -14.04 -5.42 -7.33
C VAL A 192 -13.52 -5.24 -5.90
N SER A 193 -14.21 -4.42 -5.11
CA SER A 193 -13.89 -4.23 -3.69
C SER A 193 -14.14 -5.51 -2.89
N PHE A 194 -13.54 -5.63 -1.71
CA PHE A 194 -13.78 -6.79 -0.85
C PHE A 194 -15.25 -6.94 -0.50
N TYR A 195 -15.93 -5.84 -0.16
CA TYR A 195 -17.36 -5.87 0.14
C TYR A 195 -18.19 -6.35 -1.05
N GLU A 196 -17.96 -5.83 -2.25
CA GLU A 196 -18.69 -6.24 -3.45
C GLU A 196 -18.50 -7.72 -3.76
N GLY A 197 -17.26 -8.23 -3.68
CA GLY A 197 -16.96 -9.63 -3.91
C GLY A 197 -17.60 -10.56 -2.87
N ILE A 198 -17.49 -10.22 -1.59
CA ILE A 198 -18.13 -10.99 -0.50
C ILE A 198 -19.65 -11.00 -0.67
N LYS A 199 -20.24 -9.83 -0.97
CA LYS A 199 -21.68 -9.67 -1.18
C LYS A 199 -22.18 -10.47 -2.38
N ALA A 200 -21.45 -10.44 -3.50
CA ALA A 200 -21.83 -11.16 -4.71
C ALA A 200 -21.85 -12.68 -4.50
N VAL A 201 -20.81 -13.23 -3.90
CA VAL A 201 -20.73 -14.68 -3.61
C VAL A 201 -21.74 -15.06 -2.51
N GLY A 202 -21.87 -14.27 -1.46
CA GLY A 202 -22.87 -14.47 -0.41
C GLY A 202 -24.30 -14.55 -0.96
N ALA A 203 -24.67 -13.63 -1.84
CA ALA A 203 -25.98 -13.61 -2.49
C ALA A 203 -26.27 -14.89 -3.31
N GLN A 204 -25.26 -15.41 -4.05
CA GLN A 204 -25.38 -16.67 -4.78
C GLN A 204 -25.64 -17.87 -3.87
N LYS A 205 -25.19 -17.78 -2.62
CA LYS A 205 -25.35 -18.85 -1.60
C LYS A 205 -26.52 -18.60 -0.63
N GLY A 206 -27.29 -17.50 -0.82
CA GLY A 206 -28.42 -17.16 0.03
C GLY A 206 -27.98 -16.64 1.41
N VAL A 207 -26.83 -16.00 1.50
CA VAL A 207 -26.29 -15.34 2.69
C VAL A 207 -26.45 -13.82 2.52
N GLU A 208 -27.04 -13.18 3.50
CA GLU A 208 -27.14 -11.72 3.57
C GLU A 208 -25.80 -11.13 3.99
N VAL A 209 -25.26 -10.21 3.20
CA VAL A 209 -24.00 -9.52 3.50
C VAL A 209 -24.26 -8.02 3.59
N LYS A 210 -23.95 -7.43 4.73
CA LYS A 210 -24.09 -5.97 4.96
C LYS A 210 -22.75 -5.34 5.29
N TYR A 211 -22.50 -4.17 4.72
CA TYR A 211 -21.47 -3.29 5.24
C TYR A 211 -22.03 -2.57 6.48
N ILE A 212 -21.26 -2.52 7.55
CA ILE A 212 -21.57 -1.79 8.76
C ILE A 212 -20.46 -0.78 8.97
N ASP A 213 -20.81 0.49 8.89
CA ASP A 213 -19.87 1.58 9.09
C ASP A 213 -19.51 1.70 10.57
N GLU A 214 -18.23 1.68 10.86
CA GLU A 214 -17.70 1.80 12.22
C GLU A 214 -17.84 3.21 12.80
N TYR A 215 -18.05 4.21 11.96
CA TYR A 215 -18.15 5.61 12.38
C TYR A 215 -19.57 6.18 12.27
N ASP A 216 -20.52 5.43 11.67
CA ASP A 216 -21.86 5.94 11.36
C ASP A 216 -21.75 7.29 10.62
N HIS A 217 -20.99 7.26 9.51
CA HIS A 217 -20.81 8.44 8.67
C HIS A 217 -22.15 8.85 8.09
N LEU A 218 -22.67 9.97 8.55
CA LEU A 218 -23.90 10.60 8.04
C LEU A 218 -23.59 11.41 6.76
N ASP A 219 -22.73 10.88 5.87
CA ASP A 219 -22.31 11.56 4.63
C ASP A 219 -23.51 11.87 3.73
N ASP A 220 -24.56 11.06 3.79
CA ASP A 220 -25.80 11.28 3.06
C ASP A 220 -26.57 12.53 3.52
N ASP A 221 -26.22 13.10 4.68
CA ASP A 221 -26.84 14.28 5.25
C ASP A 221 -26.16 15.60 4.85
N VAL A 222 -25.08 15.54 4.03
CA VAL A 222 -24.28 16.71 3.63
C VAL A 222 -24.52 17.09 2.19
N TYR A 223 -24.81 18.37 1.95
CA TYR A 223 -25.11 18.94 0.65
C TYR A 223 -24.23 20.16 0.36
N VAL A 224 -23.83 20.32 -0.92
CA VAL A 224 -22.87 21.34 -1.35
C VAL A 224 -23.36 22.78 -1.11
N ALA A 225 -24.66 23.02 -1.28
CA ALA A 225 -25.26 24.36 -1.13
C ALA A 225 -26.76 24.29 -0.80
N SER A 226 -27.31 25.42 -0.34
CA SER A 226 -28.72 25.57 -0.03
C SER A 226 -29.59 25.27 -1.25
N GLY A 227 -30.49 24.28 -1.10
CA GLY A 227 -31.39 23.84 -2.15
C GLY A 227 -30.75 22.94 -3.21
N SER A 228 -29.48 22.54 -3.05
CA SER A 228 -28.84 21.53 -3.88
C SER A 228 -29.21 20.12 -3.38
N ASP A 229 -29.32 19.19 -4.33
CA ASP A 229 -29.39 17.75 -4.05
C ASP A 229 -28.02 17.08 -4.27
N GLU A 230 -26.97 17.86 -4.56
CA GLU A 230 -25.61 17.37 -4.71
C GLU A 230 -24.96 17.19 -3.34
N HIS A 231 -24.52 15.97 -3.03
CA HIS A 231 -23.84 15.63 -1.80
C HIS A 231 -22.37 16.05 -1.82
N GLY A 232 -21.83 16.44 -0.66
CA GLY A 232 -20.43 16.76 -0.47
C GLY A 232 -20.18 18.18 0.02
N PHE A 233 -18.93 18.60 -0.11
CA PHE A 233 -18.41 19.89 0.36
C PHE A 233 -17.89 20.72 -0.81
N ASN A 234 -18.22 21.99 -0.86
CA ASN A 234 -17.59 22.92 -1.79
C ASN A 234 -16.24 23.36 -1.24
N GLY A 235 -15.14 22.85 -1.83
CA GLY A 235 -13.77 23.13 -1.42
C GLY A 235 -13.16 24.29 -2.22
N GLU A 236 -12.64 25.29 -1.52
CA GLU A 236 -11.85 26.41 -2.04
C GLU A 236 -10.39 26.21 -1.66
N TYR A 237 -9.49 26.15 -2.63
CA TYR A 237 -8.07 25.83 -2.45
C TYR A 237 -7.19 27.05 -2.68
N PHE A 238 -6.32 27.39 -1.71
CA PHE A 238 -5.48 28.60 -1.69
C PHE A 238 -3.98 28.24 -1.61
N ASN A 239 -3.14 28.95 -2.36
CA ASN A 239 -1.69 28.82 -2.30
C ASN A 239 -1.07 29.75 -1.24
N ASN A 240 -1.63 29.73 -0.05
CA ASN A 240 -1.16 30.42 1.16
C ASN A 240 -1.74 29.73 2.39
N THR A 241 -1.28 30.06 3.60
CA THR A 241 -1.70 29.41 4.86
C THR A 241 -2.76 30.17 5.63
N ASP A 242 -3.27 31.28 5.10
CA ASP A 242 -4.19 32.19 5.81
C ASP A 242 -5.54 32.39 5.12
N LEU A 243 -5.83 31.62 4.04
CA LEU A 243 -7.08 31.67 3.27
C LEU A 243 -7.34 33.03 2.62
N SER A 244 -6.31 33.85 2.40
CA SER A 244 -6.43 35.19 1.85
C SER A 244 -6.52 35.21 0.32
N GLY A 245 -7.18 36.24 -0.23
CA GLY A 245 -7.31 36.43 -1.67
C GLY A 245 -8.35 35.52 -2.31
N ALA A 246 -8.24 35.35 -3.64
CA ALA A 246 -9.10 34.43 -4.38
C ALA A 246 -8.54 33.00 -4.33
N PRO A 247 -9.39 31.97 -4.24
CA PRO A 247 -8.93 30.59 -4.36
C PRO A 247 -8.35 30.34 -5.75
N ILE A 248 -7.32 29.49 -5.84
CA ILE A 248 -6.74 29.03 -7.11
C ILE A 248 -7.71 28.09 -7.82
N ALA A 249 -8.40 27.24 -7.06
CA ALA A 249 -9.39 26.32 -7.58
C ALA A 249 -10.55 26.13 -6.61
N THR A 250 -11.68 25.74 -7.17
CA THR A 250 -12.84 25.26 -6.44
C THR A 250 -13.26 23.90 -7.00
N LYS A 251 -13.62 22.95 -6.14
CA LYS A 251 -14.15 21.64 -6.52
C LYS A 251 -15.08 21.10 -5.44
N VAL A 252 -15.94 20.17 -5.82
CA VAL A 252 -16.74 19.42 -4.85
C VAL A 252 -15.93 18.23 -4.35
N ASP A 253 -15.76 18.14 -3.05
CA ASP A 253 -15.17 17.01 -2.35
C ASP A 253 -16.28 16.20 -1.67
N ALA A 254 -16.39 14.92 -1.99
CA ALA A 254 -17.47 14.08 -1.48
C ALA A 254 -17.44 13.95 0.05
N ASN A 255 -16.26 13.94 0.63
CA ASN A 255 -16.00 13.93 2.08
C ASN A 255 -14.69 14.65 2.39
N ILE A 256 -14.41 14.89 3.67
CA ILE A 256 -13.15 15.47 4.12
C ILE A 256 -12.41 14.37 4.90
N ASN A 257 -11.65 13.57 4.17
CA ASN A 257 -10.75 12.56 4.72
C ASN A 257 -9.54 12.49 3.78
N PHE A 258 -8.60 13.41 3.97
CA PHE A 258 -7.48 13.58 3.06
C PHE A 258 -6.14 13.33 3.72
N ASN A 259 -5.27 12.65 2.97
CA ASN A 259 -3.84 12.65 3.20
C ASN A 259 -3.17 13.31 1.99
N PHE A 260 -2.77 14.57 2.16
CA PHE A 260 -2.20 15.39 1.11
C PHE A 260 -0.66 15.32 1.03
N GLN A 261 -0.02 14.33 1.62
CA GLN A 261 1.46 14.20 1.56
C GLN A 261 2.02 14.24 0.13
N ASN A 262 1.24 13.76 -0.84
CA ASN A 262 1.58 13.80 -2.26
C ASN A 262 0.93 15.00 -3.00
N GLY A 263 0.49 16.01 -2.26
CA GLY A 263 -0.19 17.20 -2.77
C GLY A 263 -1.71 17.05 -2.82
N THR A 264 -2.39 18.17 -3.03
CA THR A 264 -3.87 18.25 -3.06
C THR A 264 -4.48 17.73 -4.37
N GLY A 265 -3.66 17.43 -5.38
CA GLY A 265 -4.13 17.15 -6.75
C GLY A 265 -4.65 18.38 -7.49
N VAL A 266 -4.49 19.58 -6.93
CA VAL A 266 -4.88 20.87 -7.54
C VAL A 266 -3.65 21.50 -8.18
N GLU A 267 -3.75 21.81 -9.48
CA GLU A 267 -2.65 22.46 -10.22
C GLU A 267 -2.32 23.83 -9.59
N GLY A 268 -1.03 24.10 -9.40
CA GLY A 268 -0.54 25.34 -8.79
C GLY A 268 -0.46 25.32 -7.26
N ILE A 269 -0.88 24.25 -6.59
CA ILE A 269 -0.69 24.05 -5.15
C ILE A 269 0.36 22.97 -4.91
N GLY A 270 1.40 23.33 -4.15
CA GLY A 270 2.46 22.39 -3.75
C GLY A 270 2.02 21.44 -2.62
N THR A 271 2.98 20.72 -2.05
CA THR A 271 2.77 19.82 -0.90
C THR A 271 2.83 20.54 0.45
N SER A 272 3.12 21.85 0.48
CA SER A 272 3.27 22.67 1.68
C SER A 272 2.84 24.12 1.44
N ASN A 273 2.60 24.87 2.52
CA ASN A 273 2.22 26.30 2.52
C ASN A 273 0.94 26.58 1.72
N TYR A 274 -0.11 25.81 1.96
CA TYR A 274 -1.43 26.00 1.36
C TYR A 274 -2.54 25.94 2.42
N SER A 275 -3.73 26.33 2.04
CA SER A 275 -4.93 26.18 2.87
C SER A 275 -6.15 25.80 2.04
N VAL A 276 -7.15 25.25 2.71
CA VAL A 276 -8.42 24.87 2.10
C VAL A 276 -9.57 25.30 3.01
N ARG A 277 -10.63 25.81 2.39
CA ARG A 277 -11.91 26.06 3.04
C ARG A 277 -12.97 25.21 2.40
N TRP A 278 -13.68 24.42 3.20
CA TRP A 278 -14.86 23.68 2.78
C TRP A 278 -16.11 24.30 3.36
N THR A 279 -17.16 24.37 2.56
CA THR A 279 -18.50 24.80 2.97
C THR A 279 -19.53 23.78 2.52
N ALA A 280 -20.52 23.52 3.38
CA ALA A 280 -21.61 22.59 3.09
C ALA A 280 -22.84 22.92 3.96
N GLU A 281 -23.98 22.31 3.64
CA GLU A 281 -25.15 22.25 4.49
C GLU A 281 -25.34 20.84 5.05
N LEU A 282 -25.51 20.74 6.34
CA LEU A 282 -25.87 19.52 7.04
C LEU A 282 -27.40 19.51 7.22
N ARG A 283 -28.05 18.43 6.78
CA ARG A 283 -29.51 18.21 6.89
C ARG A 283 -29.79 16.91 7.63
N PRO A 284 -29.80 16.91 8.97
CA PRO A 284 -29.98 15.70 9.76
C PRO A 284 -31.31 15.01 9.45
N MET A 285 -31.30 13.72 9.26
CA MET A 285 -32.50 12.90 9.05
C MET A 285 -33.24 12.59 10.34
N GLU A 286 -32.57 12.71 11.50
CA GLU A 286 -33.12 12.39 12.81
C GLU A 286 -32.78 13.46 13.87
N ASP A 287 -33.68 13.65 14.82
CA ASP A 287 -33.37 14.42 16.03
C ASP A 287 -32.37 13.68 16.90
N GLY A 288 -31.40 14.38 17.49
CA GLY A 288 -30.45 13.75 18.42
C GLY A 288 -29.34 14.65 18.90
N GLU A 289 -28.53 14.12 19.81
CA GLU A 289 -27.24 14.68 20.15
C GLU A 289 -26.20 14.10 19.20
N TYR A 290 -25.37 14.98 18.62
CA TYR A 290 -24.31 14.62 17.67
C TYR A 290 -22.96 15.10 18.16
N VAL A 291 -21.93 14.34 17.85
CA VAL A 291 -20.53 14.68 18.11
C VAL A 291 -19.84 14.89 16.78
N PHE A 292 -19.32 16.09 16.58
CA PHE A 292 -18.47 16.44 15.43
C PHE A 292 -17.02 16.16 15.78
N HIS A 293 -16.32 15.49 14.91
CA HIS A 293 -14.90 15.15 15.01
C HIS A 293 -14.13 15.87 13.92
N LEU A 294 -13.14 16.65 14.26
CA LEU A 294 -12.24 17.30 13.32
C LEU A 294 -10.81 17.08 13.77
N GLY A 295 -9.99 16.55 12.87
CA GLY A 295 -8.57 16.30 13.13
C GLY A 295 -7.71 16.68 11.95
N GLY A 296 -6.47 17.04 12.21
CA GLY A 296 -5.52 17.38 11.15
C GLY A 296 -4.11 17.66 11.66
N ASP A 297 -3.24 17.80 10.68
CA ASP A 297 -1.89 18.31 10.71
C ASP A 297 -1.75 19.26 9.49
N ASP A 298 -1.56 20.59 9.59
CA ASP A 298 -1.32 21.39 10.80
C ASP A 298 -2.61 21.91 11.46
N GLY A 299 -3.07 23.09 11.06
CA GLY A 299 -4.14 23.82 11.73
C GLY A 299 -5.52 23.64 11.11
N PHE A 300 -6.55 23.57 11.97
CA PHE A 300 -7.92 23.39 11.54
C PHE A 300 -8.95 24.14 12.39
N ARG A 301 -10.12 24.43 11.80
CA ARG A 301 -11.26 25.08 12.45
C ARG A 301 -12.57 24.53 11.93
N LEU A 302 -13.56 24.44 12.81
CA LEU A 302 -14.94 24.12 12.47
C LEU A 302 -15.86 25.27 12.88
N TYR A 303 -16.76 25.62 11.97
CA TYR A 303 -17.85 26.54 12.23
C TYR A 303 -19.17 25.84 11.90
N ILE A 304 -20.17 26.05 12.76
CA ILE A 304 -21.56 25.62 12.53
C ILE A 304 -22.45 26.84 12.72
N ASP A 305 -23.26 27.18 11.73
CA ASP A 305 -24.09 28.38 11.66
C ASP A 305 -23.25 29.65 12.00
N ASP A 306 -22.07 29.79 11.34
CA ASP A 306 -21.08 30.85 11.52
C ASP A 306 -20.44 30.95 12.92
N LYS A 307 -20.83 30.11 13.85
CA LYS A 307 -20.19 30.03 15.17
C LYS A 307 -18.97 29.12 15.10
N LYS A 308 -17.79 29.64 15.44
CA LYS A 308 -16.58 28.83 15.56
C LYS A 308 -16.70 27.91 16.77
N VAL A 309 -16.79 26.59 16.54
CA VAL A 309 -17.01 25.57 17.57
C VAL A 309 -15.76 24.75 17.86
N ILE A 310 -14.85 24.62 16.88
CA ILE A 310 -13.50 24.10 17.07
C ILE A 310 -12.52 25.13 16.53
N ASP A 311 -11.46 25.41 17.30
CA ASP A 311 -10.36 26.31 16.91
C ASP A 311 -9.03 25.68 17.36
N ASP A 312 -8.27 25.19 16.41
CA ASP A 312 -6.91 24.70 16.61
C ASP A 312 -6.02 25.12 15.43
N TRP A 313 -5.85 26.44 15.29
CA TRP A 313 -5.07 27.07 14.21
C TRP A 313 -3.60 27.19 14.60
N ASN A 314 -3.00 26.05 14.94
CA ASN A 314 -1.61 25.98 15.36
C ASN A 314 -0.86 24.94 14.51
N PRO A 315 0.44 25.16 14.23
CA PRO A 315 1.25 24.12 13.61
C PRO A 315 1.45 22.94 14.57
N GLY A 316 1.59 21.75 14.07
CA GLY A 316 1.91 20.59 14.89
C GLY A 316 1.43 19.27 14.31
N GLN A 317 1.76 18.19 15.01
CA GLN A 317 1.41 16.82 14.58
C GLN A 317 -0.11 16.59 14.57
N GLU A 318 -0.53 15.52 13.91
CA GLU A 318 -1.92 15.08 13.84
C GLU A 318 -2.59 15.03 15.22
N ARG A 319 -3.70 15.72 15.36
CA ARG A 319 -4.50 15.80 16.57
C ARG A 319 -5.98 15.97 16.25
N TYR A 320 -6.84 15.61 17.19
CA TYR A 320 -8.28 15.63 17.05
C TYR A 320 -8.94 16.50 18.12
N LYS A 321 -10.04 17.16 17.74
CA LYS A 321 -10.97 17.88 18.62
C LYS A 321 -12.39 17.43 18.32
N THR A 322 -13.24 17.51 19.33
CA THR A 322 -14.67 17.19 19.22
C THR A 322 -15.54 18.36 19.67
N TYR A 323 -16.75 18.41 19.13
CA TYR A 323 -17.79 19.34 19.57
C TYR A 323 -19.14 18.64 19.55
N GLU A 324 -19.86 18.72 20.66
CA GLU A 324 -21.19 18.10 20.82
C GLU A 324 -22.30 19.15 20.66
N MET A 325 -23.35 18.81 19.94
CA MET A 325 -24.57 19.62 19.86
C MET A 325 -25.79 18.80 19.47
N ARG A 326 -26.96 19.33 19.86
CA ARG A 326 -28.23 18.78 19.44
C ARG A 326 -28.58 19.27 18.03
N LEU A 327 -28.89 18.32 17.14
CA LEU A 327 -29.43 18.59 15.81
C LEU A 327 -30.90 18.16 15.76
N SER A 328 -31.66 18.79 14.84
CA SER A 328 -33.06 18.50 14.62
C SER A 328 -33.32 18.10 13.17
N ALA A 329 -34.06 17.03 12.97
CA ALA A 329 -34.50 16.60 11.64
C ALA A 329 -35.25 17.70 10.90
N GLY A 330 -34.97 17.84 9.60
CA GLY A 330 -35.58 18.85 8.76
C GLY A 330 -35.08 20.29 8.95
N LYS A 331 -34.10 20.50 9.88
CA LYS A 331 -33.38 21.75 10.00
C LYS A 331 -32.05 21.68 9.23
N THR A 332 -31.71 22.78 8.57
CA THR A 332 -30.40 22.91 7.88
C THR A 332 -29.43 23.66 8.77
N TYR A 333 -28.18 23.19 8.78
CA TYR A 333 -27.06 23.80 9.51
C TYR A 333 -25.93 24.10 8.54
N ALA A 334 -25.44 25.35 8.52
CA ALA A 334 -24.29 25.72 7.71
C ALA A 334 -23.00 25.19 8.35
N VAL A 335 -22.23 24.40 7.61
CA VAL A 335 -20.93 23.87 8.06
C VAL A 335 -19.81 24.53 7.25
N LYS A 336 -18.78 25.05 7.95
CA LYS A 336 -17.56 25.55 7.35
C LYS A 336 -16.36 24.99 8.07
N ILE A 337 -15.44 24.41 7.29
CA ILE A 337 -14.18 23.85 7.78
C ILE A 337 -13.04 24.62 7.12
N GLU A 338 -12.07 25.00 7.90
CA GLU A 338 -10.84 25.66 7.46
C GLU A 338 -9.65 24.80 7.88
N TYR A 339 -8.70 24.64 6.96
CA TYR A 339 -7.47 23.89 7.15
C TYR A 339 -6.30 24.62 6.54
N TYR A 340 -5.12 24.56 7.18
CA TYR A 340 -3.88 24.93 6.53
C TYR A 340 -2.79 23.89 6.76
N GLN A 341 -1.93 23.77 5.76
CA GLN A 341 -0.71 22.96 5.77
C GLN A 341 0.51 23.89 5.70
N GLY A 342 1.39 23.82 6.68
CA GLY A 342 2.70 24.43 6.67
C GLY A 342 3.71 23.48 6.03
N THR A 343 4.29 22.57 6.80
CA THR A 343 5.28 21.60 6.34
C THR A 343 5.12 20.27 7.10
N GLY A 344 5.55 19.16 6.50
CA GLY A 344 5.51 17.84 7.14
C GLY A 344 4.33 17.00 6.68
N ALA A 345 3.73 16.26 7.58
CA ALA A 345 2.53 15.47 7.28
C ALA A 345 1.36 16.42 6.95
N ALA A 346 0.45 15.98 6.09
CA ALA A 346 -0.63 16.80 5.57
C ALA A 346 -1.94 16.01 5.60
N ILE A 347 -2.59 16.01 6.77
CA ILE A 347 -3.78 15.21 7.03
C ILE A 347 -4.90 16.12 7.49
N ILE A 348 -6.12 15.88 7.00
CA ILE A 348 -7.35 16.49 7.49
C ILE A 348 -8.48 15.47 7.41
N ASP A 349 -9.24 15.35 8.49
CA ASP A 349 -10.35 14.41 8.62
C ASP A 349 -11.51 15.06 9.39
N PHE A 350 -12.71 14.97 8.82
CA PHE A 350 -13.93 15.49 9.43
C PHE A 350 -15.06 14.48 9.29
N TYR A 351 -15.70 14.17 10.40
CA TYR A 351 -16.90 13.36 10.44
C TYR A 351 -17.76 13.72 11.66
N TRP A 352 -18.99 13.24 11.71
CA TRP A 352 -19.84 13.37 12.88
C TRP A 352 -20.56 12.05 13.15
N THR A 353 -20.91 11.85 14.42
CA THR A 353 -21.59 10.65 14.88
C THR A 353 -22.77 11.05 15.75
N LYS A 354 -23.87 10.31 15.68
CA LYS A 354 -24.98 10.47 16.62
C LYS A 354 -24.61 9.81 17.95
N VAL A 355 -24.92 10.45 19.06
CA VAL A 355 -24.73 9.85 20.40
C VAL A 355 -25.59 8.59 20.47
N GLY A 356 -24.95 7.45 20.81
CA GLY A 356 -25.56 6.13 20.73
C GLY A 356 -25.22 5.34 19.45
N ALA A 357 -24.50 5.91 18.50
CA ALA A 357 -24.00 5.20 17.31
C ALA A 357 -23.18 3.94 17.67
N ASP A 358 -22.42 4.00 18.75
CA ASP A 358 -21.68 2.86 19.30
C ASP A 358 -22.60 1.70 19.73
N ASP A 359 -23.80 2.00 20.25
CA ASP A 359 -24.78 1.00 20.62
C ASP A 359 -25.42 0.38 19.38
N TYR A 360 -25.69 1.19 18.35
CA TYR A 360 -26.16 0.71 17.05
C TYR A 360 -25.11 -0.18 16.37
N PHE A 361 -23.86 0.26 16.33
CA PHE A 361 -22.74 -0.52 15.80
C PHE A 361 -22.62 -1.88 16.52
N GLN A 362 -22.64 -1.87 17.86
CA GLN A 362 -22.62 -3.08 18.67
C GLN A 362 -23.82 -3.99 18.38
N ALA A 363 -25.03 -3.45 18.31
CA ALA A 363 -26.23 -4.20 18.00
C ALA A 363 -26.14 -4.85 16.62
N SER A 364 -25.66 -4.10 15.62
CA SER A 364 -25.50 -4.57 14.25
C SER A 364 -24.46 -5.70 14.14
N LEU A 365 -23.33 -5.61 14.88
CA LEU A 365 -22.34 -6.69 14.94
C LEU A 365 -22.84 -7.95 15.66
N ASN A 366 -23.82 -7.83 16.56
CA ASN A 366 -24.39 -8.94 17.29
C ASN A 366 -25.65 -9.53 16.61
N ASP A 367 -26.18 -8.89 15.54
CA ASP A 367 -27.30 -9.41 14.72
C ASP A 367 -26.82 -10.25 13.53
N VAL A 368 -25.56 -10.63 13.49
CA VAL A 368 -24.96 -11.42 12.42
C VAL A 368 -24.28 -12.67 12.94
N ASP A 369 -24.02 -13.64 12.05
CA ASP A 369 -23.38 -14.90 12.41
C ASP A 369 -21.86 -14.81 12.39
N VAL A 370 -21.30 -13.90 11.56
CA VAL A 370 -19.85 -13.66 11.41
C VAL A 370 -19.60 -12.20 11.05
N VAL A 371 -18.53 -11.64 11.61
CA VAL A 371 -17.98 -10.32 11.24
C VAL A 371 -16.72 -10.50 10.42
N ILE A 372 -16.65 -9.87 9.26
CA ILE A 372 -15.44 -9.77 8.42
C ILE A 372 -14.85 -8.38 8.60
N ALA A 373 -13.72 -8.29 9.30
CA ALA A 373 -13.02 -7.03 9.55
C ALA A 373 -11.89 -6.84 8.55
N CYS A 374 -12.01 -5.85 7.66
CA CYS A 374 -11.03 -5.51 6.63
C CYS A 374 -10.20 -4.30 7.09
N PHE A 375 -8.90 -4.53 7.36
CA PHE A 375 -7.99 -3.52 7.88
C PHE A 375 -6.56 -3.75 7.41
N GLY A 376 -5.65 -2.80 7.66
CA GLY A 376 -4.25 -2.94 7.26
C GLY A 376 -3.65 -1.64 6.75
N HIS A 377 -2.75 -1.75 5.80
CA HIS A 377 -2.09 -0.63 5.13
C HIS A 377 -2.70 -0.35 3.76
N ASP A 378 -2.39 0.82 3.24
CA ASP A 378 -2.73 1.32 1.91
C ASP A 378 -1.58 2.16 1.34
N SER A 379 -1.78 2.79 0.18
CA SER A 379 -0.76 3.63 -0.47
C SER A 379 -0.37 4.89 0.32
N GLY A 380 -1.16 5.32 1.29
CA GLY A 380 -0.85 6.44 2.16
C GLY A 380 0.04 6.06 3.35
N SER A 381 0.01 4.79 3.75
CA SER A 381 0.71 4.30 4.93
C SER A 381 1.84 3.30 4.62
N GLU A 382 1.92 2.76 3.40
CA GLU A 382 2.96 1.85 2.94
C GLU A 382 3.33 2.17 1.49
N ALA A 383 4.53 2.73 1.27
CA ALA A 383 4.99 3.19 -0.04
C ALA A 383 6.48 2.96 -0.22
N GLU A 384 6.93 2.97 -1.49
CA GLU A 384 8.35 2.99 -1.84
C GLU A 384 9.04 4.25 -1.32
N GLY A 385 10.30 4.14 -0.92
CA GLY A 385 11.13 5.26 -0.49
C GLY A 385 10.89 5.74 0.93
N GLY A 386 10.03 5.07 1.70
CA GLY A 386 9.76 5.39 3.10
C GLY A 386 9.54 4.15 3.96
N ASP A 387 10.10 4.17 5.18
CA ASP A 387 9.86 3.12 6.16
C ASP A 387 8.52 3.36 6.85
N ARG A 388 7.64 2.37 6.81
CA ARG A 388 6.45 2.36 7.67
C ARG A 388 6.76 1.84 9.06
N THR A 389 5.90 2.14 10.01
CA THR A 389 5.99 1.54 11.34
C THR A 389 5.60 0.05 11.31
N PHE A 390 6.06 -0.72 12.30
CA PHE A 390 5.64 -2.11 12.49
C PHE A 390 4.19 -2.22 12.98
N ALA A 391 3.64 -1.15 13.58
CA ALA A 391 2.26 -1.07 14.00
C ALA A 391 1.31 -0.80 12.81
N LEU A 392 0.05 -1.20 12.95
CA LEU A 392 -1.03 -0.72 12.08
C LEU A 392 -1.16 0.81 12.16
N PRO A 393 -1.62 1.48 11.09
CA PRO A 393 -2.05 2.88 11.17
C PRO A 393 -3.08 3.08 12.31
N SER A 394 -3.05 4.23 12.96
CA SER A 394 -3.85 4.49 14.17
C SER A 394 -5.33 4.17 13.99
N LYS A 395 -5.95 4.66 12.92
CA LYS A 395 -7.37 4.38 12.60
C LYS A 395 -7.65 2.89 12.37
N GLN A 396 -6.74 2.17 11.73
CA GLN A 396 -6.89 0.73 11.49
C GLN A 396 -6.78 -0.07 12.80
N LYS A 397 -5.92 0.38 13.71
CA LYS A 397 -5.80 -0.19 15.06
C LYS A 397 -7.04 0.12 15.90
N GLU A 398 -7.58 1.33 15.80
CA GLU A 398 -8.82 1.74 16.47
C GLU A 398 -10.00 0.90 15.98
N LEU A 399 -10.15 0.75 14.66
CA LEU A 399 -11.19 -0.11 14.07
C LEU A 399 -11.17 -1.52 14.67
N ILE A 400 -10.05 -2.23 14.56
CA ILE A 400 -10.01 -3.62 15.02
C ILE A 400 -10.19 -3.73 16.54
N THR A 401 -9.71 -2.74 17.30
CA THR A 401 -9.92 -2.67 18.75
C THR A 401 -11.40 -2.45 19.07
N LYS A 402 -12.06 -1.56 18.34
CA LYS A 402 -13.50 -1.28 18.49
C LYS A 402 -14.32 -2.53 18.18
N VAL A 403 -14.08 -3.19 17.04
CA VAL A 403 -14.78 -4.43 16.67
C VAL A 403 -14.64 -5.49 17.77
N ILE A 404 -13.42 -5.78 18.20
CA ILE A 404 -13.14 -6.77 19.27
C ILE A 404 -13.88 -6.43 20.57
N SER A 405 -13.99 -5.15 20.91
CA SER A 405 -14.62 -4.72 22.17
C SER A 405 -16.16 -4.72 22.13
N LYS A 406 -16.75 -4.68 20.93
CA LYS A 406 -18.19 -4.47 20.74
C LYS A 406 -18.96 -5.75 20.40
N THR A 407 -18.28 -6.86 20.10
CA THR A 407 -18.99 -8.11 19.76
C THR A 407 -18.35 -9.35 20.35
N THR A 408 -19.16 -10.37 20.54
CA THR A 408 -18.76 -11.76 20.81
C THR A 408 -19.03 -12.67 19.60
N THR A 409 -19.58 -12.11 18.51
CA THR A 409 -19.75 -12.82 17.24
C THR A 409 -18.37 -13.20 16.68
N PRO A 410 -18.19 -14.37 16.09
CA PRO A 410 -16.92 -14.77 15.49
C PRO A 410 -16.40 -13.74 14.49
N ILE A 411 -15.10 -13.43 14.58
CA ILE A 411 -14.44 -12.39 13.76
C ILE A 411 -13.41 -13.02 12.82
N VAL A 412 -13.52 -12.75 11.54
CA VAL A 412 -12.50 -13.04 10.53
C VAL A 412 -11.81 -11.75 10.14
N GLY A 413 -10.51 -11.64 10.41
CA GLY A 413 -9.69 -10.53 9.94
C GLY A 413 -9.23 -10.75 8.50
N VAL A 414 -9.32 -9.72 7.68
CA VAL A 414 -8.73 -9.65 6.34
C VAL A 414 -7.74 -8.49 6.34
N VAL A 415 -6.46 -8.83 6.27
CA VAL A 415 -5.37 -7.84 6.39
C VAL A 415 -4.74 -7.56 5.03
N THR A 416 -4.63 -6.27 4.70
CA THR A 416 -3.88 -5.76 3.57
C THR A 416 -2.58 -5.11 4.03
N ALA A 417 -1.46 -5.64 3.60
CA ALA A 417 -0.12 -5.08 3.83
C ALA A 417 0.91 -5.79 2.97
N GLY A 418 1.95 -5.10 2.54
CA GLY A 418 3.07 -5.67 1.79
C GLY A 418 4.04 -6.50 2.63
N GLY A 419 3.96 -6.40 3.96
CA GLY A 419 4.79 -7.14 4.91
C GLY A 419 4.12 -7.35 6.25
N ASN A 420 4.84 -7.87 7.22
CA ASN A 420 4.35 -8.15 8.56
C ASN A 420 3.95 -6.88 9.33
N VAL A 421 3.00 -7.01 10.27
CA VAL A 421 2.60 -5.96 11.22
C VAL A 421 2.53 -6.54 12.64
N GLU A 422 2.48 -5.66 13.64
CA GLU A 422 2.24 -6.06 15.03
C GLU A 422 0.86 -6.72 15.18
N MET A 423 0.83 -7.96 15.64
CA MET A 423 -0.41 -8.74 15.77
C MET A 423 -0.75 -9.10 17.21
N GLN A 424 0.18 -8.96 18.17
CA GLN A 424 0.01 -9.48 19.54
C GLN A 424 -1.17 -8.83 20.26
N SER A 425 -1.50 -7.59 19.89
CA SER A 425 -2.58 -6.84 20.52
C SER A 425 -3.99 -7.30 20.12
N TRP A 426 -4.15 -7.94 18.95
CA TRP A 426 -5.48 -8.23 18.38
C TRP A 426 -5.69 -9.69 17.92
N ILE A 427 -4.64 -10.41 17.50
CA ILE A 427 -4.78 -11.70 16.81
C ILE A 427 -5.50 -12.78 17.64
N ARG A 428 -5.37 -12.73 18.97
CA ARG A 428 -6.01 -13.71 19.87
C ARG A 428 -7.53 -13.62 19.90
N HIS A 429 -8.08 -12.48 19.45
CA HIS A 429 -9.50 -12.20 19.44
C HIS A 429 -10.18 -12.49 18.09
N LEU A 430 -9.42 -12.91 17.10
CA LEU A 430 -9.94 -13.32 15.80
C LEU A 430 -10.12 -14.84 15.76
N ASP A 431 -11.18 -15.31 15.12
CA ASP A 431 -11.43 -16.73 14.87
C ASP A 431 -10.85 -17.18 13.55
N GLY A 432 -10.75 -16.26 12.59
CA GLY A 432 -10.08 -16.46 11.29
C GLY A 432 -9.17 -15.30 10.94
N LEU A 433 -8.13 -15.56 10.13
CA LEU A 433 -7.24 -14.52 9.60
C LEU A 433 -6.78 -14.87 8.21
N LEU A 434 -7.09 -14.00 7.25
CA LEU A 434 -6.60 -14.02 5.89
C LEU A 434 -5.64 -12.85 5.67
N TRP A 435 -4.48 -13.14 5.07
CA TRP A 435 -3.53 -12.13 4.64
C TRP A 435 -3.69 -11.94 3.14
N ALA A 436 -4.25 -10.80 2.74
CA ALA A 436 -4.64 -10.56 1.36
C ALA A 436 -3.53 -9.88 0.52
N TRP A 437 -2.45 -9.37 1.16
CA TRP A 437 -1.44 -8.53 0.52
C TRP A 437 -2.07 -7.29 -0.13
N TYR A 438 -1.70 -7.00 -1.38
CA TYR A 438 -2.38 -6.06 -2.29
C TYR A 438 -2.88 -6.86 -3.50
N PRO A 439 -4.12 -7.37 -3.46
CA PRO A 439 -4.56 -8.45 -4.34
C PRO A 439 -4.96 -8.00 -5.75
N GLY A 440 -4.83 -6.72 -6.08
CA GLY A 440 -5.15 -6.20 -7.41
C GLY A 440 -6.65 -6.06 -7.68
N GLN A 441 -6.99 -5.87 -8.97
CA GLN A 441 -8.35 -5.50 -9.39
C GLN A 441 -9.43 -6.53 -9.09
N GLU A 442 -9.10 -7.82 -9.03
CA GLU A 442 -10.03 -8.92 -8.74
C GLU A 442 -9.95 -9.43 -7.30
N GLY A 443 -9.31 -8.66 -6.42
CA GLY A 443 -9.11 -9.05 -5.01
C GLY A 443 -10.41 -9.34 -4.27
N GLY A 444 -11.47 -8.59 -4.54
CA GLY A 444 -12.78 -8.81 -3.94
C GLY A 444 -13.43 -10.11 -4.39
N THR A 445 -13.38 -10.41 -5.69
CA THR A 445 -13.88 -11.67 -6.25
C THR A 445 -13.18 -12.86 -5.59
N ALA A 446 -11.84 -12.84 -5.58
CA ALA A 446 -11.01 -13.90 -4.98
C ALA A 446 -11.32 -14.09 -3.48
N LEU A 447 -11.43 -12.99 -2.73
CA LEU A 447 -11.75 -13.04 -1.30
C LEU A 447 -13.12 -13.66 -1.02
N GLY A 448 -14.15 -13.24 -1.77
CA GLY A 448 -15.49 -13.82 -1.66
C GLY A 448 -15.48 -15.32 -1.89
N GLU A 449 -14.84 -15.79 -2.97
CA GLU A 449 -14.72 -17.20 -3.29
C GLU A 449 -13.95 -18.01 -2.23
N ILE A 450 -12.88 -17.45 -1.67
CA ILE A 450 -12.13 -18.08 -0.58
C ILE A 450 -12.99 -18.16 0.68
N LEU A 451 -13.61 -17.07 1.11
CA LEU A 451 -14.41 -17.05 2.34
C LEU A 451 -15.55 -18.06 2.31
N PHE A 452 -16.20 -18.24 1.17
CA PHE A 452 -17.32 -19.18 1.02
C PHE A 452 -16.92 -20.57 0.49
N GLY A 453 -15.62 -20.82 0.26
CA GLY A 453 -15.08 -22.14 -0.05
C GLY A 453 -15.21 -22.58 -1.49
N ASP A 454 -15.49 -21.69 -2.44
CA ASP A 454 -15.43 -21.97 -3.87
C ASP A 454 -13.98 -22.16 -4.32
N ILE A 455 -13.07 -21.47 -3.65
CA ILE A 455 -11.62 -21.60 -3.78
C ILE A 455 -11.02 -22.01 -2.43
N ASN A 456 -10.14 -23.02 -2.46
CA ASN A 456 -9.36 -23.41 -1.28
C ASN A 456 -8.10 -22.54 -1.19
N PRO A 457 -7.84 -21.84 -0.07
CA PRO A 457 -6.65 -21.03 0.07
C PRO A 457 -5.38 -21.88 -0.04
N SER A 458 -4.45 -21.44 -0.89
CA SER A 458 -3.22 -22.17 -1.19
C SER A 458 -1.95 -21.34 -0.93
N GLY A 459 -2.08 -20.05 -0.73
CA GLY A 459 -0.98 -19.13 -0.49
C GLY A 459 -0.13 -19.54 0.71
N LYS A 460 1.18 -19.28 0.62
CA LYS A 460 2.17 -19.50 1.67
C LYS A 460 2.98 -18.25 1.89
N LEU A 461 3.32 -17.96 3.14
CA LEU A 461 4.14 -16.80 3.48
C LEU A 461 5.52 -16.90 2.83
N PRO A 462 5.93 -15.93 2.02
CA PRO A 462 7.25 -15.88 1.42
C PRO A 462 8.33 -15.36 2.38
N VAL A 463 7.92 -14.96 3.59
CA VAL A 463 8.76 -14.43 4.66
C VAL A 463 8.28 -14.93 6.01
N THR A 464 9.16 -14.86 7.03
CA THR A 464 8.77 -15.12 8.42
C THR A 464 8.10 -13.88 9.01
N PHE A 465 7.00 -14.05 9.73
CA PHE A 465 6.34 -13.00 10.49
C PHE A 465 6.79 -13.07 11.96
N GLU A 466 7.56 -12.09 12.39
CA GLU A 466 7.99 -11.93 13.77
C GLU A 466 6.86 -11.44 14.69
N LYS A 467 6.99 -11.69 15.99
CA LYS A 467 6.07 -11.17 17.00
C LYS A 467 6.34 -9.70 17.34
N ARG A 468 7.60 -9.30 17.31
CA ARG A 468 8.06 -7.94 17.65
C ARG A 468 9.13 -7.52 16.67
N TRP A 469 9.16 -6.26 16.32
CA TRP A 469 10.19 -5.69 15.44
C TRP A 469 11.61 -6.02 15.90
N ALA A 470 11.89 -5.94 17.21
CA ALA A 470 13.20 -6.26 17.78
C ALA A 470 13.59 -7.75 17.68
N ASP A 471 12.70 -8.63 17.25
CA ASP A 471 13.01 -10.03 17.02
C ASP A 471 13.58 -10.30 15.62
N ASN A 472 13.44 -9.31 14.70
CA ASN A 472 13.96 -9.44 13.34
C ASN A 472 15.50 -9.61 13.37
N PRO A 473 16.05 -10.59 12.62
CA PRO A 473 17.51 -10.82 12.59
C PRO A 473 18.33 -9.61 12.14
N THR A 474 17.76 -8.73 11.34
CA THR A 474 18.44 -7.52 10.84
C THR A 474 18.18 -6.27 11.68
N TYR A 475 17.45 -6.37 12.80
CA TYR A 475 17.04 -5.24 13.62
C TYR A 475 18.19 -4.31 14.02
N ASN A 476 19.34 -4.88 14.37
CA ASN A 476 20.51 -4.10 14.80
C ASN A 476 21.42 -3.64 13.65
N SER A 477 21.19 -4.12 12.43
CA SER A 477 21.98 -3.81 11.24
C SER A 477 21.18 -3.14 10.12
N TYR A 478 19.94 -2.72 10.42
CA TYR A 478 19.09 -2.05 9.43
C TYR A 478 19.34 -0.55 9.34
N TYR A 479 19.47 0.12 10.48
CA TYR A 479 19.70 1.55 10.55
C TYR A 479 21.16 1.88 10.83
N ASP A 480 21.65 2.96 10.22
CA ASP A 480 22.89 3.63 10.56
C ASP A 480 22.73 4.32 11.93
N SER A 481 22.98 3.58 13.01
CA SER A 481 22.69 4.02 14.39
C SER A 481 23.75 4.98 14.97
N ASP A 482 24.97 4.98 14.41
CA ASP A 482 26.09 5.85 14.82
C ASP A 482 26.31 7.02 13.85
N ASN A 483 25.50 7.07 12.77
CA ASN A 483 25.49 8.14 11.77
C ASN A 483 26.83 8.33 11.06
N ASP A 484 27.57 7.25 10.86
CA ASP A 484 28.84 7.21 10.11
C ASP A 484 28.65 7.01 8.60
N LYS A 485 27.40 6.84 8.13
CA LYS A 485 26.96 6.55 6.76
C LYS A 485 27.35 5.16 6.27
N HIS A 486 27.57 4.23 7.19
CA HIS A 486 27.82 2.83 6.90
C HIS A 486 26.80 1.96 7.62
N VAL A 487 26.33 0.93 6.92
CA VAL A 487 25.50 -0.13 7.50
C VAL A 487 26.18 -1.46 7.23
N GLU A 488 26.56 -2.16 8.30
CA GLU A 488 27.19 -3.46 8.21
C GLU A 488 26.14 -4.58 8.29
N PHE A 489 26.12 -5.48 7.31
CA PHE A 489 25.26 -6.67 7.30
C PHE A 489 25.85 -7.76 8.23
N THR A 490 25.81 -7.49 9.54
CA THR A 490 26.44 -8.33 10.57
C THR A 490 25.76 -9.69 10.74
N GLU A 491 24.50 -9.82 10.35
CA GLU A 491 23.77 -11.08 10.32
C GLU A 491 24.32 -12.09 9.30
N GLY A 492 25.02 -11.62 8.27
CA GLY A 492 25.64 -12.44 7.23
C GLY A 492 24.60 -13.21 6.42
N ILE A 493 24.65 -14.56 6.46
CA ILE A 493 23.68 -15.43 5.79
C ILE A 493 22.44 -15.74 6.67
N PHE A 494 22.44 -15.27 7.91
CA PHE A 494 21.39 -15.56 8.88
C PHE A 494 20.28 -14.50 8.90
N MET A 495 19.86 -14.06 7.73
CA MET A 495 18.67 -13.21 7.56
C MET A 495 17.41 -14.07 7.36
N GLY A 496 16.24 -13.45 7.56
CA GLY A 496 14.95 -14.12 7.43
C GLY A 496 14.85 -15.38 8.29
N TYR A 497 14.22 -16.44 7.79
CA TYR A 497 13.99 -17.68 8.54
C TYR A 497 15.27 -18.31 9.11
N ARG A 498 16.40 -18.20 8.40
CA ARG A 498 17.70 -18.72 8.86
C ARG A 498 18.16 -18.06 10.15
N GLY A 499 17.88 -16.77 10.31
CA GLY A 499 18.22 -16.02 11.52
C GLY A 499 17.35 -16.41 12.70
N TYR A 500 16.06 -16.61 12.48
CA TYR A 500 15.14 -17.08 13.53
C TYR A 500 15.49 -18.49 13.98
N ASP A 501 15.77 -19.40 13.05
CA ASP A 501 16.19 -20.77 13.36
C ASP A 501 17.49 -20.79 14.17
N LYS A 502 18.49 -20.00 13.75
CA LYS A 502 19.76 -19.89 14.47
C LYS A 502 19.61 -19.34 15.89
N SER A 503 18.76 -18.34 16.06
CA SER A 503 18.54 -17.68 17.36
C SER A 503 17.57 -18.42 18.27
N GLY A 504 16.79 -19.37 17.75
CA GLY A 504 15.73 -20.06 18.47
C GLY A 504 14.57 -19.16 18.89
N LYS A 505 14.42 -17.98 18.27
CA LYS A 505 13.32 -17.05 18.57
C LYS A 505 12.00 -17.61 18.08
N THR A 506 10.99 -17.51 18.93
CA THR A 506 9.61 -17.87 18.56
C THR A 506 9.01 -16.80 17.66
N VAL A 507 8.58 -17.19 16.48
CA VAL A 507 7.94 -16.30 15.50
C VAL A 507 6.42 -16.34 15.60
N GLN A 508 5.73 -15.40 14.98
CA GLN A 508 4.26 -15.42 14.87
C GLN A 508 3.83 -16.47 13.84
N TYR A 509 4.40 -16.39 12.64
CA TYR A 509 4.22 -17.38 11.58
C TYR A 509 5.57 -17.61 10.88
N PRO A 510 5.99 -18.86 10.69
CA PRO A 510 7.24 -19.14 9.98
C PRO A 510 7.11 -18.95 8.48
N PHE A 511 8.24 -18.76 7.81
CA PHE A 511 8.36 -18.86 6.35
C PHE A 511 7.67 -20.11 5.83
N GLY A 512 6.89 -20.00 4.76
CA GLY A 512 6.15 -21.09 4.15
C GLY A 512 4.84 -21.46 4.86
N TYR A 513 4.48 -20.75 5.93
CA TYR A 513 3.22 -20.99 6.63
C TYR A 513 2.02 -20.55 5.79
N GLY A 514 0.95 -21.31 5.90
CA GLY A 514 -0.36 -21.06 5.30
C GLY A 514 -1.22 -22.29 5.49
N LEU A 515 -2.43 -22.11 6.01
CA LEU A 515 -3.42 -23.15 6.19
C LEU A 515 -4.16 -23.45 4.88
N SER A 516 -4.91 -24.53 4.87
CA SER A 516 -5.80 -24.94 3.79
C SER A 516 -7.10 -25.48 4.41
N TYR A 517 -8.19 -25.45 3.69
CA TYR A 517 -9.43 -26.10 4.11
C TYR A 517 -9.34 -27.63 4.06
N THR A 518 -8.34 -28.13 3.35
CA THR A 518 -8.04 -29.56 3.24
C THR A 518 -6.79 -29.93 4.00
N THR A 519 -6.66 -31.20 4.35
CA THR A 519 -5.46 -31.78 4.98
C THR A 519 -4.65 -32.54 3.96
N PHE A 520 -3.31 -32.54 4.14
CA PHE A 520 -2.37 -33.24 3.27
C PHE A 520 -1.67 -34.34 4.07
N ASN A 521 -1.64 -35.55 3.55
CA ASN A 521 -0.85 -36.65 4.08
C ASN A 521 0.35 -36.89 3.17
N LEU A 522 1.57 -36.65 3.67
CA LEU A 522 2.81 -37.00 3.00
C LEU A 522 3.21 -38.42 3.40
N SER A 523 3.33 -39.31 2.45
CA SER A 523 3.75 -40.69 2.69
C SER A 523 4.73 -41.16 1.61
N GLN A 524 5.56 -42.13 1.96
CA GLN A 524 6.49 -42.81 1.02
C GLN A 524 7.49 -41.86 0.35
N MET A 525 8.13 -41.00 1.16
CA MET A 525 9.25 -40.19 0.65
C MET A 525 10.38 -41.09 0.18
N THR A 526 10.78 -40.94 -1.08
CA THR A 526 12.00 -41.57 -1.64
C THR A 526 13.02 -40.49 -1.93
N VAL A 527 14.27 -40.73 -1.60
CA VAL A 527 15.41 -39.87 -1.92
C VAL A 527 16.28 -40.65 -2.91
N GLU A 528 16.39 -40.13 -4.12
CA GLU A 528 17.31 -40.67 -5.13
C GLU A 528 18.55 -39.77 -5.16
N PRO A 529 19.78 -40.31 -5.20
CA PRO A 529 20.97 -39.51 -5.40
C PRO A 529 20.94 -38.86 -6.78
N ALA A 530 21.30 -37.57 -6.87
CA ALA A 530 21.39 -36.82 -8.11
C ALA A 530 22.52 -37.31 -9.02
#